data_5e8f039e6a36466dc9be73a126bbbd03
#
_entry.id   5e8f039e6a36466dc9be73a126bbbd03
#
_cell.length_a   1.000
_cell.length_b   1.000
_cell.length_c   1.000
_cell.angle_alpha   90.00
_cell.angle_beta   90.00
_cell.angle_gamma   90.00
#
_symmetry.space_group_name_H-M   'P 1'
#
loop_
_entity.id
_entity.type
_entity.pdbx_description
1 polymer ?
#
loop_
_entity_poly.entity_id
_entity_poly.type
_entity_poly.pdbx_seq_one_letter_code
_entity_poly.pdbx_strand_id
1 'polypeptide(L)'
;MTLSRRTLAGGLAAAALAPLSHVPLSYAQGQTPLIKRPIPHGAGETMPAVGLGTAVVFNAAANSPQRAGAVSVVRALVDNGGTLIDTAPSYGAAEGFVGDILTETALRPRVFISTKLEEYRPGGEAAEAQACLQRLKTDKVDLLQLHNTKNPDQDMGGVNALKAQGLCRYTGVSTTFERDYPATEAIVRRARPDFLEIDYALDNRKAEDRLLPAAVDAGTAVLVALPFGRGRLFRTALGKPLPDWAAEFDCAS
;
A
#
# COMPACT_ATOMS: atom_id res chain seq x y z
N MET A 1 -46.55 75.24 -23.24
CA MET A 1 -46.84 73.81 -22.92
C MET A 1 -45.54 73.09 -22.74
N THR A 2 -45.18 72.90 -21.53
CA THR A 2 -43.87 72.35 -21.09
C THR A 2 -43.97 70.83 -20.84
N LEU A 3 -43.10 70.10 -21.55
CA LEU A 3 -42.95 68.66 -21.28
C LEU A 3 -41.65 68.44 -20.51
N SER A 4 -41.84 67.90 -19.32
CA SER A 4 -40.82 67.56 -18.34
C SER A 4 -39.95 66.37 -18.81
N ARG A 5 -38.63 66.46 -18.64
CA ARG A 5 -37.68 65.39 -18.81
C ARG A 5 -37.60 64.56 -17.52
N ARG A 6 -38.03 63.33 -17.56
CA ARG A 6 -37.77 62.35 -16.47
C ARG A 6 -36.44 61.68 -16.69
N THR A 7 -35.57 61.91 -15.77
CA THR A 7 -34.23 61.27 -15.66
C THR A 7 -34.42 59.81 -15.19
N LEU A 8 -34.02 58.86 -16.01
CA LEU A 8 -33.89 57.46 -15.62
C LEU A 8 -32.54 57.27 -14.95
N ALA A 9 -32.55 57.08 -13.63
CA ALA A 9 -31.40 56.62 -12.87
C ALA A 9 -31.33 55.07 -12.97
N GLY A 10 -30.32 54.62 -13.73
CA GLY A 10 -30.00 53.18 -13.82
C GLY A 10 -29.30 52.75 -12.55
N GLY A 11 -29.99 51.94 -11.74
CA GLY A 11 -29.38 51.25 -10.61
C GLY A 11 -28.54 50.07 -11.08
N LEU A 12 -27.23 50.15 -10.93
CA LEU A 12 -26.31 49.02 -11.01
C LEU A 12 -26.54 48.13 -9.76
N ALA A 13 -27.19 47.01 -9.94
CA ALA A 13 -27.23 45.97 -8.92
C ALA A 13 -25.85 45.28 -8.92
N ALA A 14 -25.02 45.58 -7.92
CA ALA A 14 -23.84 44.85 -7.60
C ALA A 14 -24.25 43.49 -7.03
N ALA A 15 -24.16 42.41 -7.82
CA ALA A 15 -24.25 41.06 -7.33
C ALA A 15 -23.06 40.80 -6.41
N ALA A 16 -23.29 40.80 -5.11
CA ALA A 16 -22.33 40.35 -4.13
C ALA A 16 -22.09 38.82 -4.34
N LEU A 17 -20.93 38.50 -4.87
CA LEU A 17 -20.39 37.15 -4.82
C LEU A 17 -20.18 36.79 -3.35
N ALA A 18 -21.12 36.07 -2.76
CA ALA A 18 -20.89 35.47 -1.47
C ALA A 18 -19.68 34.53 -1.57
N PRO A 19 -18.71 34.61 -0.64
CA PRO A 19 -17.62 33.65 -0.60
C PRO A 19 -18.24 32.27 -0.42
N LEU A 20 -17.88 31.34 -1.31
CA LEU A 20 -18.11 29.91 -1.10
C LEU A 20 -17.45 29.55 0.23
N SER A 21 -18.25 29.55 1.28
CA SER A 21 -17.87 29.01 2.57
C SER A 21 -17.39 27.59 2.30
N HIS A 22 -16.12 27.37 2.51
CA HIS A 22 -15.56 26.02 2.62
C HIS A 22 -16.30 25.38 3.78
N VAL A 23 -17.30 24.56 3.46
CA VAL A 23 -17.88 23.63 4.45
C VAL A 23 -16.72 22.72 4.83
N PRO A 24 -16.18 22.79 6.07
CA PRO A 24 -15.24 21.80 6.49
C PRO A 24 -16.03 20.50 6.45
N LEU A 25 -15.56 19.54 5.65
CA LEU A 25 -15.96 18.15 5.78
C LEU A 25 -15.56 17.72 7.19
N SER A 26 -16.45 17.98 8.16
CA SER A 26 -16.41 17.33 9.47
C SER A 26 -16.65 15.85 9.21
N TYR A 27 -15.57 15.13 8.92
CA TYR A 27 -15.57 13.70 9.16
C TYR A 27 -15.87 13.56 10.66
N ALA A 28 -17.07 13.08 10.96
CA ALA A 28 -17.49 12.78 12.31
C ALA A 28 -16.37 11.96 12.97
N GLN A 29 -15.81 12.46 14.06
CA GLN A 29 -14.74 11.84 14.82
C GLN A 29 -15.30 10.69 15.69
N GLY A 30 -15.80 9.68 15.01
CA GLY A 30 -15.87 8.33 15.53
C GLY A 30 -14.96 7.49 14.68
N GLN A 31 -13.65 7.53 14.95
CA GLN A 31 -12.70 6.66 14.23
C GLN A 31 -13.08 5.22 14.52
N THR A 32 -13.79 4.59 13.59
CA THR A 32 -13.93 3.13 13.63
C THR A 32 -12.54 2.54 13.52
N PRO A 33 -12.07 1.79 14.52
CA PRO A 33 -10.74 1.21 14.48
C PRO A 33 -10.56 0.37 13.21
N LEU A 34 -9.38 0.47 12.59
CA LEU A 34 -9.07 -0.38 11.45
C LEU A 34 -9.24 -1.86 11.82
N ILE A 35 -9.85 -2.62 10.91
CA ILE A 35 -9.90 -4.07 11.03
C ILE A 35 -8.47 -4.58 11.14
N LYS A 36 -8.22 -5.45 12.13
CA LYS A 36 -6.94 -6.13 12.30
C LYS A 36 -7.09 -7.61 11.96
N ARG A 37 -6.03 -8.17 11.41
CA ARG A 37 -5.94 -9.60 11.08
C ARG A 37 -4.77 -10.22 11.81
N PRO A 38 -4.90 -11.44 12.33
CA PRO A 38 -3.78 -12.14 12.97
C PRO A 38 -2.70 -12.48 11.94
N ILE A 39 -1.44 -12.43 12.38
CA ILE A 39 -0.32 -13.03 11.66
C ILE A 39 -0.22 -14.47 12.18
N PRO A 40 -0.51 -15.50 11.36
CA PRO A 40 -0.63 -16.86 11.86
C PRO A 40 0.61 -17.38 12.62
N HIS A 41 1.82 -17.02 12.14
CA HIS A 41 3.10 -17.38 12.78
C HIS A 41 3.61 -16.28 13.74
N GLY A 42 2.80 -15.30 14.06
CA GLY A 42 3.19 -14.08 14.80
C GLY A 42 2.97 -14.15 16.31
N ALA A 43 2.82 -15.33 16.91
CA ALA A 43 2.63 -15.50 18.36
C ALA A 43 1.52 -14.58 18.95
N GLY A 44 0.42 -14.40 18.23
CA GLY A 44 -0.70 -13.54 18.62
C GLY A 44 -0.63 -12.09 18.12
N GLU A 45 0.41 -11.74 17.39
CA GLU A 45 0.49 -10.42 16.74
C GLU A 45 -0.61 -10.24 15.69
N THR A 46 -1.15 -9.03 15.62
CA THR A 46 -2.15 -8.64 14.63
C THR A 46 -1.66 -7.46 13.81
N MET A 47 -2.05 -7.39 12.54
CA MET A 47 -1.73 -6.29 11.64
C MET A 47 -3.01 -5.61 11.14
N PRO A 48 -3.04 -4.27 11.03
CA PRO A 48 -4.14 -3.55 10.37
C PRO A 48 -4.31 -4.04 8.92
N ALA A 49 -5.56 -4.18 8.48
CA ALA A 49 -5.88 -4.71 7.15
C ALA A 49 -5.55 -3.75 5.99
N VAL A 50 -5.14 -2.52 6.29
CA VAL A 50 -4.76 -1.51 5.28
C VAL A 50 -3.27 -1.22 5.39
N GLY A 51 -2.58 -1.27 4.25
CA GLY A 51 -1.18 -0.93 4.10
C GLY A 51 -0.93 0.02 2.92
N LEU A 52 0.27 0.53 2.84
CA LEU A 52 0.75 1.44 1.80
C LEU A 52 1.77 0.73 0.91
N GLY A 53 1.44 0.53 -0.37
CA GLY A 53 2.40 0.12 -1.40
C GLY A 53 3.12 1.34 -1.99
N THR A 54 4.41 1.21 -2.24
CA THR A 54 5.26 2.33 -2.70
C THR A 54 5.65 2.25 -4.17
N ALA A 55 5.29 1.17 -4.86
CA ALA A 55 5.59 1.00 -6.29
C ALA A 55 5.07 2.19 -7.11
N VAL A 56 5.88 2.72 -8.00
CA VAL A 56 5.58 3.83 -8.93
C VAL A 56 5.48 5.19 -8.25
N VAL A 57 4.67 5.34 -7.19
CA VAL A 57 4.31 6.65 -6.61
C VAL A 57 5.39 7.21 -5.67
N PHE A 58 6.24 6.35 -5.09
CA PHE A 58 7.35 6.76 -4.22
C PHE A 58 8.69 6.77 -4.96
N ASN A 59 8.70 6.59 -6.26
CA ASN A 59 9.91 6.68 -7.08
C ASN A 59 10.17 8.15 -7.46
N ALA A 60 10.54 8.96 -6.49
CA ALA A 60 10.79 10.38 -6.67
C ALA A 60 12.08 10.81 -5.95
N ALA A 61 12.74 11.84 -6.45
CA ALA A 61 13.92 12.41 -5.78
C ALA A 61 13.54 13.02 -4.43
N ALA A 62 14.47 12.97 -3.49
CA ALA A 62 14.26 13.47 -2.11
C ALA A 62 13.82 14.94 -2.04
N ASN A 63 14.21 15.77 -3.02
CA ASN A 63 13.84 17.17 -3.11
C ASN A 63 12.67 17.46 -4.09
N SER A 64 11.95 16.41 -4.52
CA SER A 64 10.87 16.56 -5.49
C SER A 64 9.61 17.20 -4.87
N PRO A 65 8.76 17.87 -5.67
CA PRO A 65 7.47 18.38 -5.21
C PRO A 65 6.55 17.30 -4.64
N GLN A 66 6.71 16.05 -5.09
CA GLN A 66 5.93 14.89 -4.61
C GLN A 66 6.22 14.52 -3.15
N ARG A 67 7.37 14.98 -2.60
CA ARG A 67 7.78 14.62 -1.24
C ARG A 67 6.76 15.03 -0.18
N ALA A 68 6.26 16.26 -0.24
CA ALA A 68 5.29 16.76 0.74
C ALA A 68 4.01 15.89 0.76
N GLY A 69 3.53 15.48 -0.43
CA GLY A 69 2.40 14.58 -0.56
C GLY A 69 2.69 13.20 0.02
N ALA A 70 3.87 12.63 -0.25
CA ALA A 70 4.28 11.33 0.28
C ALA A 70 4.39 11.35 1.82
N VAL A 71 4.97 12.39 2.40
CA VAL A 71 5.02 12.58 3.86
C VAL A 71 3.61 12.63 4.44
N SER A 72 2.70 13.38 3.82
CA SER A 72 1.31 13.48 4.26
C SER A 72 0.60 12.13 4.22
N VAL A 73 0.82 11.32 3.18
CA VAL A 73 0.24 9.97 3.04
C VAL A 73 0.77 9.02 4.12
N VAL A 74 2.09 9.03 4.39
CA VAL A 74 2.68 8.19 5.45
C VAL A 74 2.14 8.60 6.84
N ARG A 75 2.03 9.90 7.12
CA ARG A 75 1.42 10.38 8.36
C ARG A 75 -0.04 9.96 8.45
N ALA A 76 -0.83 10.16 7.40
CA ALA A 76 -2.24 9.75 7.38
C ALA A 76 -2.41 8.25 7.63
N LEU A 77 -1.57 7.39 7.02
CA LEU A 77 -1.56 5.95 7.31
C LEU A 77 -1.40 5.69 8.81
N VAL A 78 -0.33 6.25 9.40
CA VAL A 78 0.05 5.97 10.79
C VAL A 78 -0.92 6.59 11.80
N ASP A 79 -1.40 7.80 11.54
CA ASP A 79 -2.32 8.52 12.43
C ASP A 79 -3.73 7.89 12.44
N ASN A 80 -4.10 7.18 11.37
CA ASN A 80 -5.33 6.39 11.30
C ASN A 80 -5.12 4.91 11.70
N GLY A 81 -3.97 4.56 12.29
CA GLY A 81 -3.71 3.24 12.85
C GLY A 81 -3.21 2.19 11.86
N GLY A 82 -2.92 2.57 10.61
CA GLY A 82 -2.21 1.71 9.66
C GLY A 82 -0.74 1.61 10.01
N THR A 83 -0.10 0.48 9.66
CA THR A 83 1.32 0.26 10.00
C THR A 83 2.15 -0.21 8.81
N LEU A 84 1.60 -0.99 7.89
CA LEU A 84 2.35 -1.61 6.80
C LEU A 84 2.77 -0.59 5.74
N ILE A 85 4.08 -0.56 5.45
CA ILE A 85 4.64 0.08 4.26
C ILE A 85 5.39 -1.00 3.47
N ASP A 86 4.93 -1.30 2.26
CA ASP A 86 5.54 -2.26 1.37
C ASP A 86 6.36 -1.57 0.28
N THR A 87 7.60 -2.03 0.10
CA THR A 87 8.54 -1.53 -0.90
C THR A 87 9.36 -2.66 -1.52
N ALA A 88 10.25 -2.33 -2.45
CA ALA A 88 11.21 -3.26 -3.05
C ALA A 88 12.37 -2.49 -3.71
N PRO A 89 13.55 -3.13 -3.89
CA PRO A 89 14.68 -2.55 -4.63
C PRO A 89 14.32 -2.14 -6.06
N SER A 90 13.50 -2.92 -6.75
CA SER A 90 13.07 -2.64 -8.13
C SER A 90 12.10 -1.46 -8.26
N TYR A 91 11.66 -0.87 -7.14
CA TYR A 91 10.78 0.31 -7.17
C TYR A 91 11.56 1.64 -7.32
N GLY A 92 12.77 1.58 -7.88
CA GLY A 92 13.62 2.74 -8.12
C GLY A 92 14.11 3.38 -6.83
N ALA A 93 13.81 4.64 -6.58
CA ALA A 93 14.23 5.35 -5.38
C ALA A 93 13.37 5.09 -4.14
N ALA A 94 12.33 4.24 -4.22
CA ALA A 94 11.30 4.13 -3.20
C ALA A 94 11.82 3.76 -1.80
N GLU A 95 12.75 2.80 -1.69
CA GLU A 95 13.31 2.43 -0.39
C GLU A 95 14.05 3.60 0.28
N GLY A 96 14.89 4.32 -0.47
CA GLY A 96 15.58 5.50 0.06
C GLY A 96 14.62 6.61 0.44
N PHE A 97 13.60 6.82 -0.37
CA PHE A 97 12.57 7.83 -0.12
C PHE A 97 11.74 7.51 1.14
N VAL A 98 11.37 6.25 1.34
CA VAL A 98 10.71 5.77 2.57
C VAL A 98 11.65 5.95 3.77
N GLY A 99 12.92 5.55 3.66
CA GLY A 99 13.93 5.70 4.72
C GLY A 99 14.09 7.16 5.14
N ASP A 100 14.13 8.09 4.19
CA ASP A 100 14.20 9.52 4.45
C ASP A 100 12.97 10.02 5.23
N ILE A 101 11.77 9.68 4.75
CA ILE A 101 10.52 10.10 5.38
C ILE A 101 10.44 9.57 6.82
N LEU A 102 10.74 8.28 7.03
CA LEU A 102 10.64 7.67 8.36
C LEU A 102 11.66 8.24 9.35
N THR A 103 12.86 8.59 8.87
CA THR A 103 13.90 9.24 9.69
C THR A 103 13.46 10.65 10.10
N GLU A 104 13.05 11.48 9.14
CA GLU A 104 12.66 12.87 9.39
C GLU A 104 11.40 13.00 10.24
N THR A 105 10.48 12.06 10.11
CA THR A 105 9.23 12.08 10.87
C THR A 105 9.28 11.32 12.17
N ALA A 106 10.39 10.61 12.46
CA ALA A 106 10.54 9.69 13.60
C ALA A 106 9.45 8.60 13.67
N LEU A 107 8.88 8.21 12.53
CA LEU A 107 7.78 7.25 12.48
C LEU A 107 8.24 5.79 12.38
N ARG A 108 9.55 5.51 12.20
CA ARG A 108 10.06 4.13 12.09
C ARG A 108 9.52 3.16 13.14
N PRO A 109 9.45 3.52 14.45
CA PRO A 109 8.94 2.59 15.47
C PRO A 109 7.45 2.26 15.36
N ARG A 110 6.70 3.03 14.61
CA ARG A 110 5.24 2.88 14.44
C ARG A 110 4.84 2.15 13.16
N VAL A 111 5.80 1.78 12.30
CA VAL A 111 5.54 1.14 11.02
C VAL A 111 6.09 -0.27 10.96
N PHE A 112 5.40 -1.09 10.19
CA PHE A 112 5.81 -2.43 9.78
C PHE A 112 6.37 -2.31 8.35
N ILE A 113 7.68 -2.44 8.18
CA ILE A 113 8.32 -2.33 6.85
C ILE A 113 8.43 -3.71 6.23
N SER A 114 7.89 -3.83 5.01
CA SER A 114 8.11 -4.95 4.11
C SER A 114 9.02 -4.52 2.96
N THR A 115 10.07 -5.29 2.69
CA THR A 115 10.87 -5.17 1.47
C THR A 115 11.21 -6.53 0.88
N LYS A 116 11.91 -6.56 -0.25
CA LYS A 116 12.06 -7.77 -1.04
C LYS A 116 13.51 -7.99 -1.47
N LEU A 117 13.85 -9.25 -1.76
CA LEU A 117 15.06 -9.64 -2.46
C LEU A 117 14.67 -9.93 -3.92
N GLU A 118 15.32 -9.25 -4.86
CA GLU A 118 14.95 -9.27 -6.29
C GLU A 118 15.52 -10.48 -7.01
N GLU A 119 16.71 -10.90 -6.63
CA GLU A 119 17.39 -11.95 -7.32
C GLU A 119 17.65 -13.13 -6.37
N TYR A 120 17.09 -14.28 -6.73
CA TYR A 120 17.49 -15.52 -6.10
C TYR A 120 18.91 -15.89 -6.58
N ARG A 121 19.88 -15.50 -5.79
CA ARG A 121 21.29 -15.92 -5.95
C ARG A 121 21.71 -16.58 -4.64
N PRO A 122 21.81 -17.91 -4.58
CA PRO A 122 22.28 -18.58 -3.37
C PRO A 122 23.59 -17.95 -2.86
N GLY A 123 23.55 -17.45 -1.61
CA GLY A 123 24.68 -16.75 -1.00
C GLY A 123 24.77 -15.24 -1.27
N GLY A 124 23.88 -14.66 -2.09
CA GLY A 124 23.79 -13.22 -2.36
C GLY A 124 22.81 -12.47 -1.47
N GLU A 125 21.93 -13.19 -0.78
CA GLU A 125 20.80 -12.63 -0.03
C GLU A 125 21.24 -11.66 1.08
N ALA A 126 22.35 -11.95 1.75
CA ALA A 126 22.85 -11.10 2.83
C ALA A 126 23.33 -9.73 2.31
N ALA A 127 24.05 -9.70 1.19
CA ALA A 127 24.51 -8.45 0.61
C ALA A 127 23.34 -7.59 0.10
N GLU A 128 22.35 -8.21 -0.52
CA GLU A 128 21.16 -7.53 -1.00
C GLU A 128 20.31 -6.99 0.16
N ALA A 129 20.09 -7.79 1.21
CA ALA A 129 19.40 -7.36 2.41
C ALA A 129 20.10 -6.16 3.07
N GLN A 130 21.42 -6.19 3.22
CA GLN A 130 22.19 -5.06 3.74
C GLN A 130 22.01 -3.79 2.90
N ALA A 131 21.98 -3.91 1.57
CA ALA A 131 21.73 -2.78 0.69
C ALA A 131 20.30 -2.21 0.87
N CYS A 132 19.27 -3.06 1.08
CA CYS A 132 17.92 -2.63 1.42
C CYS A 132 17.90 -1.87 2.76
N LEU A 133 18.52 -2.41 3.80
CA LEU A 133 18.60 -1.79 5.11
C LEU A 133 19.29 -0.41 5.08
N GLN A 134 20.37 -0.29 4.30
CA GLN A 134 21.06 0.99 4.09
C GLN A 134 20.15 2.03 3.43
N ARG A 135 19.44 1.65 2.35
CA ARG A 135 18.50 2.56 1.68
C ARG A 135 17.33 2.95 2.60
N LEU A 136 16.79 2.00 3.34
CA LEU A 136 15.70 2.21 4.32
C LEU A 136 16.14 2.91 5.62
N LYS A 137 17.46 3.12 5.82
CA LYS A 137 18.04 3.77 7.02
C LYS A 137 17.59 3.09 8.32
N THR A 138 17.63 1.76 8.34
CA THR A 138 17.20 0.95 9.49
C THR A 138 18.10 -0.26 9.66
N ASP A 139 18.21 -0.78 10.87
CA ASP A 139 19.01 -1.98 11.17
C ASP A 139 18.26 -3.28 10.88
N LYS A 140 16.93 -3.21 10.76
CA LYS A 140 16.07 -4.35 10.47
C LYS A 140 14.77 -3.92 9.82
N VAL A 141 14.18 -4.84 9.05
CA VAL A 141 12.80 -4.74 8.54
C VAL A 141 11.88 -5.70 9.29
N ASP A 142 10.58 -5.55 9.11
CA ASP A 142 9.63 -6.45 9.72
C ASP A 142 9.41 -7.70 8.84
N LEU A 143 9.29 -7.51 7.53
CA LEU A 143 9.11 -8.60 6.57
C LEU A 143 10.13 -8.49 5.44
N LEU A 144 10.83 -9.60 5.16
CA LEU A 144 11.71 -9.74 4.01
C LEU A 144 11.18 -10.85 3.10
N GLN A 145 10.93 -10.54 1.84
CA GLN A 145 10.28 -11.44 0.90
C GLN A 145 11.21 -11.80 -0.27
N LEU A 146 11.06 -13.01 -0.82
CA LEU A 146 11.55 -13.31 -2.17
C LEU A 146 10.58 -12.73 -3.20
N HIS A 147 11.10 -11.89 -4.11
CA HIS A 147 10.29 -11.15 -5.06
C HIS A 147 10.02 -11.94 -6.33
N ASN A 148 8.74 -11.99 -6.76
CA ASN A 148 8.33 -12.60 -8.03
C ASN A 148 8.92 -14.01 -8.24
N THR A 149 8.62 -14.92 -7.31
CA THR A 149 9.14 -16.30 -7.30
C THR A 149 8.72 -17.08 -8.55
N LYS A 150 9.69 -17.45 -9.38
CA LYS A 150 9.48 -18.11 -10.69
C LYS A 150 9.91 -19.57 -10.71
N ASN A 151 10.84 -19.93 -9.82
CA ASN A 151 11.38 -21.28 -9.75
C ASN A 151 10.72 -22.04 -8.59
N PRO A 152 10.01 -23.16 -8.86
CA PRO A 152 9.38 -23.95 -7.81
C PRO A 152 10.37 -24.54 -6.82
N ASP A 153 11.64 -24.74 -7.24
CA ASP A 153 12.70 -25.29 -6.39
C ASP A 153 13.44 -24.22 -5.57
N GLN A 154 13.08 -22.93 -5.76
CA GLN A 154 13.65 -21.84 -4.98
C GLN A 154 13.43 -22.08 -3.50
N ASP A 155 14.51 -22.12 -2.73
CA ASP A 155 14.42 -22.36 -1.29
C ASP A 155 14.38 -21.02 -0.51
N MET A 156 13.96 -21.13 0.75
CA MET A 156 13.88 -20.00 1.67
C MET A 156 15.08 -19.96 2.64
N GLY A 157 16.09 -20.83 2.45
CA GLY A 157 17.19 -21.00 3.39
C GLY A 157 17.95 -19.71 3.66
N GLY A 158 18.32 -18.95 2.61
CA GLY A 158 19.00 -17.67 2.74
C GLY A 158 18.19 -16.65 3.52
N VAL A 159 16.90 -16.48 3.17
CA VAL A 159 16.02 -15.53 3.88
C VAL A 159 15.77 -15.93 5.32
N ASN A 160 15.57 -17.23 5.58
CA ASN A 160 15.42 -17.76 6.93
C ASN A 160 16.68 -17.57 7.80
N ALA A 161 17.87 -17.68 7.19
CA ALA A 161 19.12 -17.37 7.87
C ALA A 161 19.22 -15.89 8.27
N LEU A 162 18.72 -14.95 7.43
CA LEU A 162 18.63 -13.54 7.77
C LEU A 162 17.64 -13.26 8.90
N LYS A 163 16.51 -13.97 8.94
CA LYS A 163 15.57 -13.93 10.07
C LYS A 163 16.24 -14.42 11.35
N ALA A 164 16.98 -15.52 11.31
CA ALA A 164 17.72 -16.04 12.47
C ALA A 164 18.80 -15.06 12.97
N GLN A 165 19.38 -14.25 12.09
CA GLN A 165 20.31 -13.18 12.45
C GLN A 165 19.62 -11.90 12.98
N GLY A 166 18.29 -11.84 12.96
CA GLY A 166 17.51 -10.70 13.44
C GLY A 166 17.39 -9.53 12.46
N LEU A 167 17.77 -9.71 11.19
CA LEU A 167 17.66 -8.68 10.16
C LEU A 167 16.21 -8.49 9.66
N CYS A 168 15.36 -9.50 9.86
CA CYS A 168 13.91 -9.38 9.68
C CYS A 168 13.17 -10.20 10.75
N ARG A 169 11.90 -9.87 10.99
CA ARG A 169 11.02 -10.58 11.93
C ARG A 169 10.27 -11.71 11.26
N TYR A 170 9.87 -11.49 10.02
CA TYR A 170 9.08 -12.39 9.20
C TYR A 170 9.73 -12.58 7.84
N THR A 171 9.46 -13.74 7.24
CA THR A 171 9.87 -14.06 5.87
C THR A 171 8.67 -14.29 4.98
N GLY A 172 8.81 -14.00 3.69
CA GLY A 172 7.72 -14.14 2.74
C GLY A 172 8.17 -14.46 1.32
N VAL A 173 7.17 -14.70 0.50
CA VAL A 173 7.31 -14.80 -0.95
C VAL A 173 6.27 -13.92 -1.63
N SER A 174 6.57 -13.42 -2.82
CA SER A 174 5.63 -12.62 -3.57
C SER A 174 5.55 -13.00 -5.04
N THR A 175 4.39 -12.79 -5.64
CA THR A 175 4.19 -12.77 -7.08
C THR A 175 2.98 -11.92 -7.47
N THR A 176 3.14 -11.15 -8.55
CA THR A 176 2.03 -10.42 -9.18
C THR A 176 1.73 -10.95 -10.59
N PHE A 177 2.29 -12.11 -10.96
CA PHE A 177 2.15 -12.71 -12.28
C PHE A 177 1.49 -14.09 -12.18
N GLU A 178 0.33 -14.25 -12.81
CA GLU A 178 -0.43 -15.51 -12.84
C GLU A 178 0.41 -16.69 -13.35
N ARG A 179 1.30 -16.46 -14.33
CA ARG A 179 2.19 -17.50 -14.86
C ARG A 179 3.14 -18.10 -13.82
N ASP A 180 3.42 -17.38 -12.75
CA ASP A 180 4.35 -17.80 -11.69
C ASP A 180 3.62 -18.48 -10.50
N TYR A 181 2.28 -18.54 -10.51
CA TYR A 181 1.49 -19.14 -9.45
C TYR A 181 1.85 -20.60 -9.14
N PRO A 182 2.10 -21.49 -10.13
CA PRO A 182 2.50 -22.86 -9.83
C PRO A 182 3.82 -22.95 -9.04
N ALA A 183 4.79 -22.10 -9.40
CA ALA A 183 6.07 -22.07 -8.69
C ALA A 183 5.91 -21.52 -7.26
N THR A 184 5.18 -20.42 -7.13
CA THR A 184 4.91 -19.80 -5.82
C THR A 184 4.12 -20.74 -4.91
N GLU A 185 3.10 -21.43 -5.42
CA GLU A 185 2.35 -22.46 -4.67
C GLU A 185 3.27 -23.57 -4.13
N ALA A 186 4.17 -24.08 -4.98
CA ALA A 186 5.11 -25.13 -4.56
C ALA A 186 6.00 -24.66 -3.40
N ILE A 187 6.47 -23.42 -3.45
CA ILE A 187 7.28 -22.83 -2.37
C ILE A 187 6.43 -22.66 -1.10
N VAL A 188 5.23 -22.09 -1.20
CA VAL A 188 4.32 -21.88 -0.05
C VAL A 188 4.02 -23.20 0.65
N ARG A 189 3.66 -24.24 -0.09
CA ARG A 189 3.35 -25.56 0.49
C ARG A 189 4.55 -26.22 1.15
N ARG A 190 5.74 -26.11 0.55
CA ARG A 190 6.96 -26.71 1.06
C ARG A 190 7.57 -25.94 2.23
N ALA A 191 7.74 -24.63 2.08
CA ALA A 191 8.50 -23.80 3.01
C ALA A 191 7.65 -23.11 4.08
N ARG A 192 6.33 -23.04 3.89
CA ARG A 192 5.38 -22.40 4.81
C ARG A 192 5.85 -21.03 5.31
N PRO A 193 6.13 -20.05 4.39
CA PRO A 193 6.59 -18.74 4.79
C PRO A 193 5.57 -18.03 5.69
N ASP A 194 6.02 -17.03 6.45
CA ASP A 194 5.12 -16.24 7.29
C ASP A 194 4.10 -15.46 6.44
N PHE A 195 4.53 -14.96 5.25
CA PHE A 195 3.70 -14.15 4.37
C PHE A 195 3.77 -14.58 2.91
N LEU A 196 2.65 -14.39 2.21
CA LEU A 196 2.51 -14.47 0.76
C LEU A 196 1.90 -13.18 0.25
N GLU A 197 2.60 -12.45 -0.63
CA GLU A 197 2.07 -11.26 -1.29
C GLU A 197 1.67 -11.58 -2.73
N ILE A 198 0.42 -11.24 -3.08
CA ILE A 198 -0.19 -11.59 -4.38
C ILE A 198 -0.99 -10.45 -4.97
N ASP A 199 -1.07 -10.40 -6.31
CA ASP A 199 -2.06 -9.59 -7.02
C ASP A 199 -3.46 -10.19 -6.83
N TYR A 200 -4.34 -9.44 -6.19
CA TYR A 200 -5.73 -9.83 -6.01
C TYR A 200 -6.64 -8.60 -5.99
N ALA A 201 -7.69 -8.61 -6.79
CA ALA A 201 -8.63 -7.51 -6.95
C ALA A 201 -10.02 -8.04 -7.33
N LEU A 202 -11.04 -7.18 -7.27
CA LEU A 202 -12.41 -7.53 -7.71
C LEU A 202 -12.46 -8.06 -9.15
N ASP A 203 -11.59 -7.52 -10.02
CA ASP A 203 -11.48 -7.90 -11.44
C ASP A 203 -10.30 -8.83 -11.74
N ASN A 204 -9.58 -9.30 -10.71
CA ASN A 204 -8.54 -10.31 -10.80
C ASN A 204 -8.60 -11.26 -9.58
N ARG A 205 -9.33 -12.35 -9.72
CA ARG A 205 -9.57 -13.33 -8.66
C ARG A 205 -8.81 -14.66 -8.85
N LYS A 206 -7.86 -14.71 -9.78
CA LYS A 206 -7.13 -15.93 -10.13
C LYS A 206 -6.37 -16.59 -8.98
N ALA A 207 -5.98 -15.81 -7.98
CA ALA A 207 -5.33 -16.35 -6.79
C ALA A 207 -6.24 -17.31 -5.97
N GLU A 208 -7.57 -17.23 -6.13
CA GLU A 208 -8.52 -18.11 -5.45
C GLU A 208 -8.39 -19.57 -5.90
N ASP A 209 -7.94 -19.79 -7.14
CA ASP A 209 -7.84 -21.14 -7.70
C ASP A 209 -6.71 -21.95 -7.04
N ARG A 210 -5.63 -21.30 -6.57
CA ARG A 210 -4.41 -21.98 -6.12
C ARG A 210 -3.76 -21.37 -4.89
N LEU A 211 -3.41 -20.07 -4.94
CA LEU A 211 -2.54 -19.44 -3.95
C LEU A 211 -3.23 -19.20 -2.61
N LEU A 212 -4.49 -18.76 -2.62
CA LEU A 212 -5.24 -18.57 -1.39
C LEU A 212 -5.49 -19.88 -0.65
N PRO A 213 -5.93 -21.00 -1.30
CA PRO A 213 -5.98 -22.31 -0.65
C PRO A 213 -4.63 -22.78 -0.09
N ALA A 214 -3.54 -22.61 -0.86
CA ALA A 214 -2.21 -22.98 -0.41
C ALA A 214 -1.76 -22.18 0.83
N ALA A 215 -2.06 -20.87 0.86
CA ALA A 215 -1.76 -20.04 2.02
C ALA A 215 -2.54 -20.47 3.27
N VAL A 216 -3.83 -20.81 3.13
CA VAL A 216 -4.64 -21.34 4.23
C VAL A 216 -4.05 -22.64 4.77
N ASP A 217 -3.74 -23.61 3.90
CA ASP A 217 -3.17 -24.91 4.27
C ASP A 217 -1.80 -24.76 4.96
N ALA A 218 -1.01 -23.77 4.53
CA ALA A 218 0.30 -23.48 5.10
C ALA A 218 0.26 -22.64 6.38
N GLY A 219 -0.87 -22.02 6.72
CA GLY A 219 -0.96 -21.04 7.81
C GLY A 219 -0.19 -19.75 7.48
N THR A 220 -0.11 -19.38 6.21
CA THR A 220 0.62 -18.22 5.71
C THR A 220 -0.31 -17.00 5.64
N ALA A 221 0.11 -15.85 6.18
CA ALA A 221 -0.65 -14.60 6.05
C ALA A 221 -0.60 -14.08 4.61
N VAL A 222 -1.69 -13.51 4.13
CA VAL A 222 -1.76 -12.97 2.76
C VAL A 222 -1.73 -11.45 2.78
N LEU A 223 -0.80 -10.87 2.01
CA LEU A 223 -0.79 -9.46 1.63
C LEU A 223 -1.34 -9.31 0.21
N VAL A 224 -2.30 -8.41 0.04
CA VAL A 224 -2.88 -8.14 -1.27
C VAL A 224 -2.17 -6.94 -1.89
N ALA A 225 -1.44 -7.19 -2.97
CA ALA A 225 -0.95 -6.16 -3.86
C ALA A 225 -2.03 -5.79 -4.89
N LEU A 226 -1.98 -4.57 -5.41
CA LEU A 226 -2.80 -4.09 -6.51
C LEU A 226 -4.34 -4.24 -6.32
N PRO A 227 -4.91 -3.98 -5.12
CA PRO A 227 -6.34 -4.25 -4.84
C PRO A 227 -7.30 -3.48 -5.75
N PHE A 228 -6.82 -2.44 -6.42
CA PHE A 228 -7.58 -1.64 -7.41
C PHE A 228 -7.04 -1.78 -8.84
N GLY A 229 -6.23 -2.82 -9.11
CA GLY A 229 -5.68 -3.11 -10.45
C GLY A 229 -4.91 -1.93 -11.04
N ARG A 230 -4.07 -1.20 -10.26
CA ARG A 230 -3.39 0.04 -10.67
C ARG A 230 -4.38 1.10 -11.21
N GLY A 231 -5.52 1.25 -10.56
CA GLY A 231 -6.58 2.17 -10.98
C GLY A 231 -7.46 1.67 -12.13
N ARG A 232 -7.29 0.41 -12.59
CA ARG A 232 -8.11 -0.17 -13.67
C ARG A 232 -9.58 -0.20 -13.26
N LEU A 233 -9.90 -0.58 -12.04
CA LEU A 233 -11.26 -0.60 -11.51
C LEU A 233 -11.92 0.78 -11.61
N PHE A 234 -11.23 1.83 -11.17
CA PHE A 234 -11.75 3.20 -11.23
C PHE A 234 -11.95 3.68 -12.66
N ARG A 235 -11.00 3.38 -13.57
CA ARG A 235 -11.15 3.74 -14.99
C ARG A 235 -12.36 3.04 -15.63
N THR A 236 -12.67 1.83 -15.21
CA THR A 236 -13.83 1.07 -15.71
C THR A 236 -15.15 1.67 -15.21
N ALA A 237 -15.17 2.27 -14.03
CA ALA A 237 -16.35 2.90 -13.44
C ALA A 237 -16.53 4.38 -13.84
N LEU A 238 -15.47 5.04 -14.31
CA LEU A 238 -15.48 6.47 -14.61
C LEU A 238 -16.58 6.83 -15.60
N GLY A 239 -17.39 7.84 -15.24
CA GLY A 239 -18.49 8.35 -16.08
C GLY A 239 -19.73 7.45 -16.11
N LYS A 240 -19.78 6.36 -15.36
CA LYS A 240 -20.97 5.55 -15.21
C LYS A 240 -21.80 6.04 -14.03
N PRO A 241 -23.14 6.12 -14.18
CA PRO A 241 -23.99 6.42 -13.04
C PRO A 241 -23.89 5.31 -12.01
N LEU A 242 -24.05 5.67 -10.74
CA LEU A 242 -24.19 4.68 -9.68
C LEU A 242 -25.47 3.88 -9.90
N PRO A 243 -25.48 2.57 -9.64
CA PRO A 243 -26.70 1.78 -9.65
C PRO A 243 -27.61 2.20 -8.48
N ASP A 244 -28.93 2.01 -8.65
CA ASP A 244 -29.93 2.45 -7.67
C ASP A 244 -29.66 1.93 -6.25
N TRP A 245 -29.15 0.71 -6.12
CA TRP A 245 -28.81 0.12 -4.82
C TRP A 245 -27.65 0.81 -4.09
N ALA A 246 -26.87 1.65 -4.77
CA ALA A 246 -25.73 2.34 -4.15
C ALA A 246 -26.18 3.28 -3.02
N ALA A 247 -27.39 3.81 -3.10
CA ALA A 247 -27.97 4.65 -2.06
C ALA A 247 -28.17 3.90 -0.72
N GLU A 248 -28.34 2.57 -0.76
CA GLU A 248 -28.47 1.73 0.44
C GLU A 248 -27.16 1.68 1.27
N PHE A 249 -26.04 2.07 0.66
CA PHE A 249 -24.71 2.09 1.26
C PHE A 249 -24.14 3.51 1.41
N ASP A 250 -25.00 4.53 1.42
CA ASP A 250 -24.60 5.95 1.51
C ASP A 250 -23.60 6.40 0.43
N CYS A 251 -23.59 5.72 -0.71
CA CYS A 251 -22.76 6.10 -1.86
C CYS A 251 -23.44 7.24 -2.63
N ALA A 252 -22.85 8.44 -2.61
CA ALA A 252 -23.41 9.63 -3.26
C ALA A 252 -22.79 9.91 -4.65
N SER A 253 -21.63 9.33 -4.97
CA SER A 253 -20.90 9.54 -6.26
C SER A 253 -19.84 8.47 -6.50
#